data_1450eaf8efe2d695b57409822d987462
#
_entry.id   1450eaf8efe2d695b57409822d987462
#
_cell.length_a   1.000
_cell.length_b   1.000
_cell.length_c   1.000
_cell.angle_alpha   90.00
_cell.angle_beta   90.00
_cell.angle_gamma   90.00
#
_symmetry.space_group_name_H-M   'P 1'
#
loop_
_entity.id
_entity.type
_entity.pdbx_description
1 polymer ?
#
loop_
_entity_poly.entity_id
_entity_poly.type
_entity_poly.pdbx_seq_one_letter_code
_entity_poly.pdbx_strand_id
1 'polypeptide(L)'
;MQKNACAALATALLLGSFSIPSLASGTEQLASFLKGTHSASGSFSQVTADRKGKTGQAMSGVFKFQRPGKFVWNYEKPYEQGIYCNGRTISVWDPDLRQVTVKAIASSMPSSPAAILFGNNDFRRDFTVKDAGTKDGLEWIDAVPKLHDTRFTDIRIGFRDGLPAAMTLKDSFGQTITLHMSDMKKNPSISSSAFEFRPPKGAEILRQ
;
A
#
# COMPACT_ATOMS: atom_id res chain seq x y z
N MET A 1 -13.43 80.00 27.66
CA MET A 1 -14.25 78.79 27.67
C MET A 1 -13.84 77.95 26.50
N GLN A 2 -13.00 76.96 26.72
CA GLN A 2 -12.45 76.08 25.67
C GLN A 2 -12.84 74.66 26.00
N LYS A 3 -13.64 74.03 25.13
CA LYS A 3 -14.09 72.65 25.29
C LYS A 3 -13.08 71.71 24.57
N ASN A 4 -12.38 70.92 25.35
CA ASN A 4 -11.50 69.88 24.84
C ASN A 4 -12.34 68.65 24.53
N ALA A 5 -12.37 68.24 23.27
CA ALA A 5 -12.93 66.96 22.80
C ALA A 5 -11.80 65.90 22.73
N CYS A 6 -11.88 64.89 23.60
CA CYS A 6 -11.04 63.72 23.55
C CYS A 6 -11.59 62.76 22.47
N ALA A 7 -10.83 62.52 21.39
CA ALA A 7 -11.11 61.48 20.43
C ALA A 7 -10.47 60.19 20.94
N ALA A 8 -11.30 59.19 21.27
CA ALA A 8 -10.86 57.82 21.60
C ALA A 8 -10.68 57.01 20.31
N LEU A 9 -9.44 56.67 20.01
CA LEU A 9 -9.09 55.79 18.88
C LEU A 9 -9.29 54.34 19.32
N ALA A 10 -10.35 53.69 18.86
CA ALA A 10 -10.58 52.25 19.06
C ALA A 10 -9.81 51.45 18.02
N THR A 11 -8.69 50.87 18.42
CA THR A 11 -7.90 49.95 17.56
C THR A 11 -8.55 48.56 17.59
N ALA A 12 -9.28 48.17 16.54
CA ALA A 12 -9.83 46.84 16.38
C ALA A 12 -8.73 45.87 15.95
N LEU A 13 -8.32 45.01 16.87
CA LEU A 13 -7.38 43.89 16.58
C LEU A 13 -8.17 42.81 15.84
N LEU A 14 -7.98 42.71 14.52
CA LEU A 14 -8.45 41.60 13.71
C LEU A 14 -7.55 40.37 13.97
N LEU A 15 -7.97 39.51 14.89
CA LEU A 15 -7.43 38.17 15.06
C LEU A 15 -7.83 37.32 13.84
N GLY A 16 -6.99 37.30 12.83
CA GLY A 16 -7.12 36.37 11.72
C GLY A 16 -6.95 34.95 12.22
N SER A 17 -8.04 34.18 12.27
CA SER A 17 -7.99 32.72 12.55
C SER A 17 -7.26 32.03 11.41
N PHE A 18 -5.97 31.75 11.59
CA PHE A 18 -5.23 30.83 10.71
C PHE A 18 -5.78 29.43 10.97
N SER A 19 -6.69 28.97 10.12
CA SER A 19 -7.08 27.55 10.06
C SER A 19 -5.87 26.78 9.55
N ILE A 20 -5.17 26.08 10.44
CA ILE A 20 -4.15 25.10 10.05
C ILE A 20 -4.91 23.98 9.35
N PRO A 21 -4.59 23.63 8.07
CA PRO A 21 -5.22 22.49 7.42
C PRO A 21 -4.89 21.24 8.25
N SER A 22 -5.92 20.64 8.85
CA SER A 22 -5.78 19.32 9.48
C SER A 22 -5.48 18.30 8.39
N LEU A 23 -4.31 17.71 8.42
CA LEU A 23 -4.01 16.56 7.56
C LEU A 23 -4.97 15.43 7.92
N ALA A 24 -5.59 14.83 6.91
CA ALA A 24 -6.46 13.69 7.12
C ALA A 24 -5.67 12.55 7.78
N SER A 25 -6.24 11.94 8.83
CA SER A 25 -5.60 10.82 9.54
C SER A 25 -5.32 9.63 8.61
N GLY A 26 -4.44 8.73 9.02
CA GLY A 26 -4.12 7.53 8.24
C GLY A 26 -5.35 6.68 7.92
N THR A 27 -6.29 6.55 8.87
CA THR A 27 -7.54 5.80 8.67
C THR A 27 -8.50 6.50 7.72
N GLU A 28 -8.55 7.83 7.70
CA GLU A 28 -9.32 8.59 6.73
C GLU A 28 -8.71 8.49 5.33
N GLN A 29 -7.38 8.54 5.23
CA GLN A 29 -6.67 8.36 3.96
C GLN A 29 -6.86 6.94 3.41
N LEU A 30 -6.81 5.90 4.26
CA LEU A 30 -7.15 4.53 3.87
C LEU A 30 -8.58 4.45 3.32
N ALA A 31 -9.56 5.02 4.02
CA ALA A 31 -10.96 5.00 3.59
C ALA A 31 -11.13 5.68 2.22
N SER A 32 -10.50 6.84 2.03
CA SER A 32 -10.48 7.58 0.77
C SER A 32 -9.81 6.78 -0.36
N PHE A 33 -8.68 6.13 -0.07
CA PHE A 33 -7.98 5.26 -1.02
C PHE A 33 -8.84 4.08 -1.47
N LEU A 34 -9.47 3.37 -0.52
CA LEU A 34 -10.33 2.22 -0.84
C LEU A 34 -11.57 2.62 -1.65
N LYS A 35 -12.18 3.77 -1.33
CA LYS A 35 -13.38 4.27 -2.01
C LYS A 35 -13.09 4.88 -3.38
N GLY A 36 -11.99 5.63 -3.48
CA GLY A 36 -11.73 6.50 -4.64
C GLY A 36 -10.68 5.99 -5.62
N THR A 37 -10.04 4.83 -5.35
CA THR A 37 -8.99 4.28 -6.22
C THR A 37 -9.42 2.94 -6.78
N HIS A 38 -9.84 2.93 -8.02
CA HIS A 38 -10.27 1.71 -8.73
C HIS A 38 -9.11 1.03 -9.45
N SER A 39 -8.09 1.78 -9.83
CA SER A 39 -6.85 1.28 -10.40
C SER A 39 -5.68 2.15 -9.97
N ALA A 40 -4.49 1.61 -9.96
CA ALA A 40 -3.25 2.38 -9.87
C ALA A 40 -2.09 1.61 -10.49
N SER A 41 -1.01 2.35 -10.77
CA SER A 41 0.29 1.81 -11.15
C SER A 41 1.38 2.63 -10.48
N GLY A 42 2.54 2.05 -10.28
CA GLY A 42 3.68 2.72 -9.66
C GLY A 42 4.88 1.82 -9.57
N SER A 43 5.90 2.32 -8.89
CA SER A 43 7.14 1.61 -8.60
C SER A 43 7.22 1.28 -7.11
N PHE A 44 8.03 0.30 -6.77
CA PHE A 44 8.31 -0.03 -5.37
C PHE A 44 9.78 -0.38 -5.15
N SER A 45 10.24 -0.16 -3.93
CA SER A 45 11.45 -0.76 -3.39
C SER A 45 11.12 -1.52 -2.12
N GLN A 46 11.80 -2.64 -1.90
CA GLN A 46 11.57 -3.54 -0.78
C GLN A 46 12.89 -3.97 -0.16
N VAL A 47 12.94 -3.98 1.17
CA VAL A 47 14.04 -4.58 1.95
C VAL A 47 13.41 -5.51 2.98
N THR A 48 14.02 -6.68 3.17
CA THR A 48 13.65 -7.61 4.23
C THR A 48 14.77 -7.65 5.27
N ALA A 49 14.43 -7.42 6.53
CA ALA A 49 15.32 -7.62 7.65
C ALA A 49 14.98 -8.92 8.39
N ASP A 50 16.00 -9.65 8.82
CA ASP A 50 15.81 -10.81 9.66
C ASP A 50 15.43 -10.42 11.12
N ARG A 51 15.19 -11.42 11.96
CA ARG A 51 14.84 -11.22 13.38
C ARG A 51 15.89 -10.43 14.17
N LYS A 52 17.15 -10.43 13.72
CA LYS A 52 18.27 -9.70 14.35
C LYS A 52 18.45 -8.30 13.78
N GLY A 53 17.61 -7.91 12.82
CA GLY A 53 17.67 -6.61 12.14
C GLY A 53 18.69 -6.57 11.00
N LYS A 54 19.32 -7.68 10.62
CA LYS A 54 20.22 -7.74 9.48
C LYS A 54 19.40 -7.67 8.21
N THR A 55 19.62 -6.65 7.40
CA THR A 55 18.95 -6.44 6.13
C THR A 55 19.53 -7.32 5.04
N GLY A 56 18.63 -7.92 4.25
CA GLY A 56 18.97 -8.59 3.00
C GLY A 56 19.16 -7.60 1.85
N GLN A 57 19.31 -8.14 0.66
CA GLN A 57 19.44 -7.34 -0.57
C GLN A 57 18.15 -6.58 -0.86
N ALA A 58 18.29 -5.32 -1.29
CA ALA A 58 17.16 -4.53 -1.71
C ALA A 58 16.61 -5.07 -3.05
N MET A 59 15.29 -5.17 -3.12
CA MET A 59 14.56 -5.52 -4.33
C MET A 59 13.76 -4.32 -4.82
N SER A 60 13.54 -4.21 -6.12
CA SER A 60 12.69 -3.17 -6.67
C SER A 60 11.96 -3.66 -7.92
N GLY A 61 10.92 -2.93 -8.27
CA GLY A 61 10.12 -3.24 -9.43
C GLY A 61 8.92 -2.33 -9.59
N VAL A 62 7.96 -2.81 -10.36
CA VAL A 62 6.74 -2.06 -10.70
C VAL A 62 5.49 -2.84 -10.32
N PHE A 63 4.42 -2.12 -10.07
CA PHE A 63 3.13 -2.71 -9.81
C PHE A 63 2.02 -2.01 -10.58
N LYS A 64 0.94 -2.73 -10.78
CA LYS A 64 -0.35 -2.19 -11.20
C LYS A 64 -1.48 -3.02 -10.61
N PHE A 65 -2.61 -2.38 -10.35
CA PHE A 65 -3.81 -3.09 -9.92
C PHE A 65 -5.08 -2.48 -10.55
N GLN A 66 -6.11 -3.28 -10.55
CA GLN A 66 -7.48 -2.88 -10.88
C GLN A 66 -8.44 -3.65 -9.99
N ARG A 67 -9.24 -2.91 -9.22
CA ARG A 67 -10.24 -3.51 -8.34
C ARG A 67 -11.46 -4.01 -9.12
N PRO A 68 -12.10 -5.12 -8.68
CA PRO A 68 -11.70 -5.95 -7.55
C PRO A 68 -10.62 -6.99 -7.94
N GLY A 69 -9.64 -7.19 -7.06
CA GLY A 69 -8.79 -8.38 -7.01
C GLY A 69 -7.81 -8.63 -8.14
N LYS A 70 -7.63 -7.69 -9.08
CA LYS A 70 -6.63 -7.84 -10.16
C LYS A 70 -5.39 -7.05 -9.85
N PHE A 71 -4.21 -7.68 -9.93
CA PHE A 71 -2.94 -6.98 -9.80
C PHE A 71 -1.80 -7.68 -10.52
N VAL A 72 -0.77 -6.91 -10.82
CA VAL A 72 0.55 -7.37 -11.25
C VAL A 72 1.58 -6.74 -10.32
N TRP A 73 2.51 -7.55 -9.87
CA TRP A 73 3.63 -7.15 -9.03
C TRP A 73 4.88 -7.78 -9.60
N ASN A 74 5.69 -6.98 -10.29
CA ASN A 74 6.90 -7.45 -10.95
C ASN A 74 8.13 -6.95 -10.22
N TYR A 75 8.93 -7.87 -9.71
CA TYR A 75 10.30 -7.60 -9.30
C TYR A 75 11.18 -7.53 -10.56
N GLU A 76 12.02 -6.51 -10.63
CA GLU A 76 12.94 -6.27 -11.75
C GLU A 76 14.40 -6.37 -11.31
N LYS A 77 14.67 -6.07 -10.04
CA LYS A 77 16.01 -6.13 -9.46
C LYS A 77 15.98 -6.72 -8.06
N PRO A 78 17.02 -7.47 -7.65
CA PRO A 78 18.15 -7.96 -8.45
C PRO A 78 17.78 -9.16 -9.33
N TYR A 79 16.66 -9.83 -9.05
CA TYR A 79 16.12 -10.98 -9.77
C TYR A 79 14.73 -10.66 -10.30
N GLU A 80 14.45 -11.14 -11.48
CA GLU A 80 13.13 -11.01 -12.07
C GLU A 80 12.16 -12.02 -11.46
N GLN A 81 10.99 -11.57 -11.05
CA GLN A 81 9.88 -12.41 -10.65
C GLN A 81 8.57 -11.69 -10.91
N GLY A 82 7.61 -12.36 -11.51
CA GLY A 82 6.30 -11.79 -11.78
C GLY A 82 5.19 -12.44 -10.95
N ILE A 83 4.36 -11.65 -10.30
CA ILE A 83 3.16 -12.11 -9.62
C ILE A 83 1.95 -11.47 -10.32
N TYR A 84 1.09 -12.30 -10.89
CA TYR A 84 -0.07 -11.87 -11.68
C TYR A 84 -1.34 -12.42 -11.05
N CYS A 85 -2.29 -11.55 -10.78
CA CYS A 85 -3.61 -11.92 -10.28
C CYS A 85 -4.69 -11.38 -11.21
N ASN A 86 -5.49 -12.26 -11.79
CA ASN A 86 -6.58 -11.90 -12.71
C ASN A 86 -7.96 -11.83 -12.04
N GLY A 87 -8.01 -11.93 -10.70
CA GLY A 87 -9.24 -11.95 -9.91
C GLY A 87 -9.77 -13.37 -9.62
N ARG A 88 -9.15 -14.42 -10.19
CA ARG A 88 -9.51 -15.84 -9.98
C ARG A 88 -8.32 -16.67 -9.53
N THR A 89 -7.19 -16.46 -10.16
CA THR A 89 -5.94 -17.19 -9.91
C THR A 89 -4.79 -16.21 -9.71
N ILE A 90 -3.79 -16.66 -8.95
CA ILE A 90 -2.49 -16.02 -8.83
C ILE A 90 -1.49 -16.89 -9.56
N SER A 91 -0.77 -16.30 -10.53
CA SER A 91 0.34 -16.91 -11.22
C SER A 91 1.65 -16.26 -10.77
N VAL A 92 2.58 -17.06 -10.25
CA VAL A 92 3.93 -16.61 -9.90
C VAL A 92 4.87 -17.14 -10.96
N TRP A 93 5.49 -16.25 -11.71
CA TRP A 93 6.47 -16.55 -12.74
C TRP A 93 7.88 -16.35 -12.20
N ASP A 94 8.67 -17.38 -12.26
CA ASP A 94 10.10 -17.37 -11.96
C ASP A 94 10.86 -17.68 -13.27
N PRO A 95 11.49 -16.67 -13.90
CA PRO A 95 12.21 -16.87 -15.15
C PRO A 95 13.48 -17.70 -15.00
N ASP A 96 14.18 -17.63 -13.86
CA ASP A 96 15.41 -18.38 -13.62
C ASP A 96 15.13 -19.89 -13.55
N LEU A 97 14.02 -20.26 -12.93
CA LEU A 97 13.54 -21.64 -12.88
C LEU A 97 12.72 -22.04 -14.12
N ARG A 98 12.36 -21.07 -14.98
CA ARG A 98 11.39 -21.26 -16.08
C ARG A 98 10.09 -21.91 -15.62
N GLN A 99 9.61 -21.52 -14.45
CA GLN A 99 8.49 -22.14 -13.77
C GLN A 99 7.37 -21.15 -13.46
N VAL A 100 6.14 -21.60 -13.66
CA VAL A 100 4.93 -20.87 -13.25
C VAL A 100 4.20 -21.67 -12.18
N THR A 101 4.02 -21.08 -11.01
CA THR A 101 3.14 -21.64 -9.98
C THR A 101 1.78 -20.96 -10.07
N VAL A 102 0.72 -21.74 -10.27
CA VAL A 102 -0.67 -21.25 -10.35
C VAL A 102 -1.44 -21.69 -9.11
N LYS A 103 -2.06 -20.75 -8.40
CA LYS A 103 -2.88 -20.99 -7.19
C LYS A 103 -4.24 -20.35 -7.34
N ALA A 104 -5.28 -20.96 -6.75
CA ALA A 104 -6.58 -20.31 -6.62
C ALA A 104 -6.50 -19.15 -5.62
N ILE A 105 -7.17 -18.03 -5.91
CA ILE A 105 -7.12 -16.82 -5.05
C ILE A 105 -7.64 -17.13 -3.64
N ALA A 106 -8.66 -17.97 -3.50
CA ALA A 106 -9.26 -18.33 -2.23
C ALA A 106 -8.31 -18.99 -1.23
N SER A 107 -7.27 -19.69 -1.74
CA SER A 107 -6.25 -20.37 -0.91
C SER A 107 -5.01 -19.52 -0.65
N SER A 108 -4.91 -18.31 -1.24
CA SER A 108 -3.64 -17.56 -1.33
C SER A 108 -3.69 -16.16 -0.70
N MET A 109 -4.82 -15.73 -0.16
CA MET A 109 -5.00 -14.41 0.46
C MET A 109 -4.95 -14.51 2.00
N PRO A 110 -4.24 -13.65 2.69
CA PRO A 110 -3.41 -12.51 2.33
C PRO A 110 -1.90 -12.77 2.61
N SER A 111 -1.19 -13.41 1.72
CA SER A 111 0.21 -13.84 1.92
C SER A 111 1.27 -12.95 1.23
N SER A 112 0.86 -11.86 0.59
CA SER A 112 1.78 -10.92 -0.04
C SER A 112 1.41 -9.47 0.24
N PRO A 113 2.40 -8.53 0.24
CA PRO A 113 2.12 -7.10 0.36
C PRO A 113 1.13 -6.57 -0.68
N ALA A 114 1.23 -7.08 -1.90
CA ALA A 114 0.33 -6.71 -3.00
C ALA A 114 -1.13 -7.12 -2.71
N ALA A 115 -1.34 -8.33 -2.20
CA ALA A 115 -2.67 -8.82 -1.87
C ALA A 115 -3.34 -8.00 -0.76
N ILE A 116 -2.56 -7.56 0.23
CA ILE A 116 -3.04 -6.72 1.33
C ILE A 116 -3.53 -5.36 0.80
N LEU A 117 -2.73 -4.71 -0.07
CA LEU A 117 -3.05 -3.37 -0.58
C LEU A 117 -4.11 -3.37 -1.68
N PHE A 118 -4.09 -4.40 -2.55
CA PHE A 118 -4.78 -4.34 -3.84
C PHE A 118 -5.83 -5.43 -4.02
N GLY A 119 -5.95 -6.36 -3.07
CA GLY A 119 -6.88 -7.47 -3.13
C GLY A 119 -8.34 -7.03 -3.14
N ASN A 120 -9.05 -7.24 -2.07
CA ASN A 120 -10.47 -6.90 -1.95
C ASN A 120 -10.69 -5.50 -1.36
N ASN A 121 -11.84 -4.88 -1.65
CA ASN A 121 -12.25 -3.60 -1.07
C ASN A 121 -12.59 -3.67 0.42
N ASP A 122 -12.60 -4.87 1.01
CA ASP A 122 -13.08 -5.14 2.36
C ASP A 122 -11.94 -5.22 3.40
N PHE A 123 -10.98 -4.28 3.30
CA PHE A 123 -9.82 -4.25 4.20
C PHE A 123 -10.23 -4.30 5.68
N ARG A 124 -11.28 -3.56 6.06
CA ARG A 124 -11.79 -3.53 7.44
C ARG A 124 -12.51 -4.81 7.86
N ARG A 125 -12.94 -5.64 6.93
CA ARG A 125 -13.46 -6.97 7.25
C ARG A 125 -12.35 -7.88 7.79
N ASP A 126 -11.18 -7.83 7.15
CA ASP A 126 -10.10 -8.75 7.40
C ASP A 126 -9.10 -8.23 8.46
N PHE A 127 -9.08 -6.90 8.70
CA PHE A 127 -8.15 -6.24 9.61
C PHE A 127 -8.85 -5.32 10.60
N THR A 128 -8.33 -5.27 11.83
CA THR A 128 -8.60 -4.19 12.78
C THR A 128 -7.62 -3.07 12.51
N VAL A 129 -8.11 -1.85 12.25
CA VAL A 129 -7.30 -0.71 11.83
C VAL A 129 -7.35 0.38 12.89
N LYS A 130 -6.18 0.95 13.20
CA LYS A 130 -6.03 2.08 14.13
C LYS A 130 -5.07 3.10 13.55
N ASP A 131 -5.28 4.38 13.84
CA ASP A 131 -4.29 5.42 13.56
C ASP A 131 -3.05 5.19 14.43
N ALA A 132 -1.87 5.36 13.82
CA ALA A 132 -0.57 5.18 14.45
C ALA A 132 0.29 6.46 14.44
N GLY A 133 -0.37 7.61 14.18
CA GLY A 133 0.23 8.94 14.17
C GLY A 133 1.05 9.26 12.94
N THR A 134 1.67 10.43 12.99
CA THR A 134 2.49 10.98 11.89
C THR A 134 3.96 10.70 12.13
N LYS A 135 4.64 10.14 11.15
CA LYS A 135 6.09 9.92 11.17
C LYS A 135 6.67 10.04 9.76
N ASP A 136 7.79 10.74 9.60
CA ASP A 136 8.51 10.95 8.33
C ASP A 136 7.61 11.54 7.21
N GLY A 137 6.65 12.40 7.61
CA GLY A 137 5.69 13.03 6.70
C GLY A 137 4.64 12.07 6.15
N LEU A 138 4.43 10.93 6.81
CA LEU A 138 3.38 9.96 6.51
C LEU A 138 2.42 9.83 7.67
N GLU A 139 1.13 9.71 7.37
CA GLU A 139 0.09 9.34 8.31
C GLU A 139 0.00 7.81 8.36
N TRP A 140 0.38 7.23 9.50
CA TRP A 140 0.47 5.80 9.67
C TRP A 140 -0.79 5.18 10.25
N ILE A 141 -1.07 3.96 9.81
CA ILE A 141 -2.05 3.08 10.44
C ILE A 141 -1.38 1.77 10.86
N ASP A 142 -1.87 1.20 11.95
CA ASP A 142 -1.65 -0.19 12.31
C ASP A 142 -2.85 -1.03 11.85
N ALA A 143 -2.57 -2.13 11.18
CA ALA A 143 -3.58 -3.07 10.70
C ALA A 143 -3.26 -4.47 11.23
N VAL A 144 -4.07 -4.95 12.15
CA VAL A 144 -3.92 -6.26 12.77
C VAL A 144 -4.89 -7.24 12.12
N PRO A 145 -4.42 -8.37 11.58
CA PRO A 145 -5.30 -9.40 11.04
C PRO A 145 -6.30 -9.90 12.10
N LYS A 146 -7.54 -10.07 11.72
CA LYS A 146 -8.58 -10.65 12.61
C LYS A 146 -8.49 -12.18 12.70
N LEU A 147 -7.96 -12.81 11.65
CA LEU A 147 -7.69 -14.23 11.62
C LEU A 147 -6.31 -14.50 12.22
N HIS A 148 -6.21 -15.52 13.09
CA HIS A 148 -4.96 -15.83 13.80
C HIS A 148 -3.97 -16.66 12.97
N ASP A 149 -4.41 -17.31 11.90
CA ASP A 149 -3.55 -18.14 11.04
C ASP A 149 -3.11 -17.36 9.79
N THR A 150 -2.47 -16.21 10.01
CA THR A 150 -1.94 -15.39 8.94
C THR A 150 -0.41 -15.35 8.97
N ARG A 151 0.19 -15.26 7.79
CA ARG A 151 1.65 -15.13 7.65
C ARG A 151 2.20 -13.89 8.35
N PHE A 152 1.44 -12.80 8.36
CA PHE A 152 1.86 -11.52 8.93
C PHE A 152 1.12 -11.27 10.25
N THR A 153 1.88 -10.91 11.27
CA THR A 153 1.38 -10.62 12.62
C THR A 153 1.15 -9.13 12.86
N ASP A 154 1.86 -8.29 12.11
CA ASP A 154 1.81 -6.83 12.24
C ASP A 154 1.96 -6.20 10.86
N ILE A 155 1.10 -5.27 10.53
CA ILE A 155 1.09 -4.53 9.26
C ILE A 155 0.93 -3.06 9.58
N ARG A 156 1.85 -2.25 9.10
CA ARG A 156 1.77 -0.80 9.17
C ARG A 156 1.75 -0.22 7.75
N ILE A 157 0.90 0.75 7.51
CA ILE A 157 0.80 1.42 6.20
C ILE A 157 0.89 2.92 6.44
N GLY A 158 1.83 3.56 5.78
CA GLY A 158 2.01 5.01 5.78
C GLY A 158 1.40 5.63 4.54
N PHE A 159 0.55 6.62 4.74
CA PHE A 159 -0.14 7.33 3.68
C PHE A 159 0.43 8.74 3.50
N ARG A 160 0.43 9.21 2.26
CA ARG A 160 0.67 10.59 1.87
C ARG A 160 -0.28 10.96 0.75
N ASP A 161 -0.96 12.10 0.88
CA ASP A 161 -1.89 12.63 -0.14
C ASP A 161 -2.96 11.60 -0.59
N GLY A 162 -3.46 10.80 0.38
CA GLY A 162 -4.47 9.78 0.14
C GLY A 162 -3.98 8.53 -0.59
N LEU A 163 -2.67 8.35 -0.74
CA LEU A 163 -2.06 7.19 -1.37
C LEU A 163 -1.10 6.48 -0.40
N PRO A 164 -1.02 5.14 -0.42
CA PRO A 164 -0.01 4.43 0.35
C PRO A 164 1.38 4.72 -0.22
N ALA A 165 2.29 5.20 0.63
CA ALA A 165 3.66 5.55 0.29
C ALA A 165 4.69 4.59 0.91
N ALA A 166 4.34 3.98 2.04
CA ALA A 166 5.18 2.99 2.70
C ALA A 166 4.35 1.89 3.35
N MET A 167 4.95 0.71 3.51
CA MET A 167 4.35 -0.39 4.25
C MET A 167 5.44 -1.15 5.00
N THR A 168 5.14 -1.56 6.23
CA THR A 168 5.97 -2.47 7.01
C THR A 168 5.14 -3.68 7.39
N LEU A 169 5.68 -4.87 7.18
CA LEU A 169 5.04 -6.14 7.51
C LEU A 169 5.98 -6.96 8.38
N LYS A 170 5.49 -7.45 9.50
CA LYS A 170 6.22 -8.38 10.35
C LYS A 170 5.59 -9.76 10.23
N ASP A 171 6.39 -10.77 9.94
CA ASP A 171 5.91 -12.14 9.84
C ASP A 171 6.01 -12.90 11.18
N SER A 172 5.42 -14.09 11.23
CA SER A 172 5.46 -14.97 12.41
C SER A 172 6.87 -15.49 12.76
N PHE A 173 7.82 -15.38 11.84
CA PHE A 173 9.23 -15.76 12.07
C PHE A 173 10.07 -14.60 12.59
N GLY A 174 9.48 -13.38 12.71
CA GLY A 174 10.12 -12.17 13.17
C GLY A 174 10.89 -11.43 12.08
N GLN A 175 10.72 -11.80 10.82
CA GLN A 175 11.23 -11.01 9.70
C GLN A 175 10.38 -9.76 9.50
N THR A 176 11.01 -8.68 9.09
CA THR A 176 10.35 -7.41 8.78
C THR A 176 10.57 -7.06 7.32
N ILE A 177 9.50 -6.93 6.57
CA ILE A 177 9.51 -6.45 5.19
C ILE A 177 9.15 -4.97 5.21
N THR A 178 9.99 -4.13 4.65
CA THR A 178 9.73 -2.70 4.46
C THR A 178 9.61 -2.42 2.97
N LEU A 179 8.51 -1.79 2.59
CA LEU A 179 8.20 -1.35 1.23
C LEU A 179 8.10 0.16 1.18
N HIS A 180 8.64 0.75 0.13
CA HIS A 180 8.38 2.13 -0.26
C HIS A 180 7.76 2.12 -1.66
N MET A 181 6.68 2.88 -1.82
CA MET A 181 5.97 3.04 -3.10
C MET A 181 6.21 4.45 -3.64
N SER A 182 6.48 4.56 -4.92
CA SER A 182 6.73 5.82 -5.63
C SER A 182 6.01 5.87 -6.97
N ASP A 183 5.97 7.05 -7.56
CA ASP A 183 5.43 7.31 -8.90
C ASP A 183 4.00 6.78 -9.10
N MET A 184 3.22 6.76 -8.00
CA MET A 184 1.88 6.19 -8.04
C MET A 184 0.92 7.06 -8.85
N LYS A 185 0.37 6.48 -9.91
CA LYS A 185 -0.68 7.08 -10.74
C LYS A 185 -2.03 6.50 -10.31
N LYS A 186 -2.94 7.38 -9.91
CA LYS A 186 -4.29 7.01 -9.48
C LYS A 186 -5.24 6.95 -10.67
N ASN A 187 -6.01 5.86 -10.74
CA ASN A 187 -7.06 5.62 -11.73
C ASN A 187 -6.60 5.71 -13.20
N PRO A 188 -5.41 5.19 -13.58
CA PRO A 188 -5.07 5.08 -14.98
C PRO A 188 -5.98 4.06 -15.66
N SER A 189 -6.23 4.25 -16.96
CA SER A 189 -6.88 3.23 -17.77
C SER A 189 -5.92 2.06 -17.99
N ILE A 190 -6.31 0.87 -17.53
CA ILE A 190 -5.50 -0.36 -17.64
C ILE A 190 -6.35 -1.40 -18.36
N SER A 191 -5.83 -1.93 -19.48
CA SER A 191 -6.50 -3.05 -20.16
C SER A 191 -6.60 -4.27 -19.26
N SER A 192 -7.72 -4.99 -19.31
CA SER A 192 -7.89 -6.24 -18.55
C SER A 192 -6.86 -7.30 -18.96
N SER A 193 -6.40 -7.31 -20.20
CA SER A 193 -5.33 -8.21 -20.68
C SER A 193 -4.00 -8.00 -19.97
N ALA A 194 -3.79 -6.84 -19.35
CA ALA A 194 -2.57 -6.55 -18.59
C ALA A 194 -2.43 -7.38 -17.30
N PHE A 195 -3.52 -8.04 -16.87
CA PHE A 195 -3.56 -8.90 -15.69
C PHE A 195 -3.57 -10.39 -16.03
N GLU A 196 -3.65 -10.73 -17.32
CA GLU A 196 -3.59 -12.11 -17.80
C GLU A 196 -2.14 -12.52 -18.05
N PHE A 197 -1.66 -13.49 -17.30
CA PHE A 197 -0.34 -14.04 -17.52
C PHE A 197 -0.43 -15.20 -18.51
N ARG A 198 0.45 -15.16 -19.52
CA ARG A 198 0.61 -16.25 -20.48
C ARG A 198 1.99 -16.85 -20.29
N PRO A 199 2.09 -18.11 -19.83
CA PRO A 199 3.38 -18.77 -19.66
C PRO A 199 4.18 -18.74 -20.95
N PRO A 200 5.49 -18.44 -20.92
CA PRO A 200 6.37 -18.57 -22.06
C PRO A 200 6.45 -20.01 -22.55
N LYS A 201 6.75 -20.19 -23.83
CA LYS A 201 6.93 -21.53 -24.41
C LYS A 201 8.03 -22.31 -23.66
N GLY A 202 7.70 -23.52 -23.21
CA GLY A 202 8.61 -24.39 -22.46
C GLY A 202 8.73 -24.03 -20.97
N ALA A 203 7.87 -23.20 -20.42
CA ALA A 203 7.75 -23.03 -18.98
C ALA A 203 7.04 -24.23 -18.35
N GLU A 204 7.54 -24.68 -17.20
CA GLU A 204 6.87 -25.67 -16.37
C GLU A 204 5.71 -25.02 -15.62
N ILE A 205 4.55 -25.69 -15.55
CA ILE A 205 3.37 -25.18 -14.87
C ILE A 205 3.02 -26.06 -13.69
N LEU A 206 3.19 -25.53 -12.47
CA LEU A 206 2.75 -26.17 -11.22
C LEU A 206 1.39 -25.60 -10.79
N ARG A 207 0.42 -26.47 -10.54
CA ARG A 207 -0.90 -26.09 -10.00
C ARG A 207 -1.03 -26.59 -8.56
N GLN A 208 -1.45 -25.67 -7.68
CA GLN A 208 -1.64 -25.91 -6.24
C GLN A 208 -3.04 -25.48 -5.81
#